data_28203f87510cb6b229100aebd0ffe11f
#
_entry.id   28203f87510cb6b229100aebd0ffe11f
#
_cell.length_a   1.000
_cell.length_b   1.000
_cell.length_c   1.000
_cell.angle_alpha   90.00
_cell.angle_beta   90.00
_cell.angle_gamma   90.00
#
_symmetry.space_group_name_H-M   'P 1'
#
loop_
_entity.id
_entity.type
_entity.pdbx_description
1 polymer ?
#
loop_
_entity_poly.entity_id
_entity_poly.type
_entity_poly.pdbx_seq_one_letter_code
_entity_poly.pdbx_strand_id
1 'polypeptide(L)'
;MTGGIIAAGHGERLVAAGLGVPKPLVTVAGRTLIERALDGLRAAGAIRVACIVNADSAAVAAYCQERVRDLALTFVVQTTPSSMESLFVIAPLLHEPGSNEPFLVTTVDTIVAPSAVRDFARSALRRHDADGVLALTAFVDDEKPLRAACAADGRLVALGPDADASPTVTAGFYVLRPTILAEVAAARAARFTALRQFLGHLLARGYRLYGERVPKCVDVDRPDDLAAAEAFVRGGYVG
;
A
#
# COMPACT_ATOMS: atom_id res chain seq x y z
N MET A 1 -9.08 13.58 -2.75
CA MET A 1 -7.78 12.89 -2.70
C MET A 1 -7.74 11.82 -3.79
N THR A 2 -6.59 11.56 -4.38
CA THR A 2 -6.39 10.48 -5.34
C THR A 2 -5.81 9.26 -4.61
N GLY A 3 -6.28 8.06 -4.97
CA GLY A 3 -5.79 6.80 -4.44
C GLY A 3 -4.95 6.03 -5.46
N GLY A 4 -3.98 5.24 -4.99
CA GLY A 4 -3.19 4.31 -5.79
C GLY A 4 -3.25 2.90 -5.23
N ILE A 5 -3.35 1.89 -6.10
CA ILE A 5 -3.28 0.49 -5.71
C ILE A 5 -2.13 -0.19 -6.46
N ILE A 6 -1.18 -0.73 -5.70
CA ILE A 6 -0.09 -1.56 -6.21
C ILE A 6 -0.54 -3.02 -6.18
N ALA A 7 -0.84 -3.57 -7.35
CA ALA A 7 -1.37 -4.92 -7.52
C ALA A 7 -0.66 -5.72 -8.63
N ALA A 8 0.57 -5.29 -9.03
CA ALA A 8 1.32 -5.93 -10.12
C ALA A 8 2.19 -7.12 -9.68
N GLY A 9 2.14 -7.52 -8.40
CA GLY A 9 2.79 -8.73 -7.93
C GLY A 9 2.15 -10.00 -8.53
N HIS A 10 2.97 -11.00 -8.86
CA HIS A 10 2.48 -12.24 -9.48
C HIS A 10 1.70 -13.15 -8.51
N GLY A 11 1.85 -12.98 -7.18
CA GLY A 11 1.22 -13.85 -6.21
C GLY A 11 1.67 -15.32 -6.32
N GLU A 12 2.94 -15.55 -6.68
CA GLU A 12 3.49 -16.87 -7.02
C GLU A 12 3.15 -17.96 -5.99
N ARG A 13 3.15 -17.62 -4.70
CA ARG A 13 2.84 -18.56 -3.61
C ARG A 13 1.38 -19.00 -3.63
N LEU A 14 0.46 -18.09 -3.91
CA LEU A 14 -0.97 -18.38 -4.03
C LEU A 14 -1.28 -19.15 -5.32
N VAL A 15 -0.62 -18.82 -6.42
CA VAL A 15 -0.70 -19.54 -7.69
C VAL A 15 -0.17 -20.96 -7.53
N ALA A 16 1.00 -21.14 -6.89
CA ALA A 16 1.59 -22.45 -6.62
C ALA A 16 0.71 -23.33 -5.74
N ALA A 17 -0.11 -22.74 -4.89
CA ALA A 17 -1.10 -23.43 -4.06
C ALA A 17 -2.41 -23.77 -4.79
N GLY A 18 -2.49 -23.52 -6.11
CA GLY A 18 -3.65 -23.90 -6.94
C GLY A 18 -4.82 -22.91 -6.89
N LEU A 19 -4.64 -21.69 -6.34
CA LEU A 19 -5.63 -20.64 -6.48
C LEU A 19 -5.62 -20.16 -7.96
N GLY A 20 -6.51 -20.67 -8.77
CA GLY A 20 -6.61 -20.43 -10.22
C GLY A 20 -7.07 -19.04 -10.63
N VAL A 21 -6.90 -18.01 -9.75
CA VAL A 21 -7.29 -16.62 -9.98
C VAL A 21 -6.12 -15.68 -9.69
N PRO A 22 -6.04 -14.52 -10.38
CA PRO A 22 -5.07 -13.48 -10.03
C PRO A 22 -5.19 -13.05 -8.57
N LYS A 23 -4.05 -12.76 -7.91
CA LYS A 23 -4.01 -12.35 -6.49
C LYS A 23 -5.04 -11.27 -6.14
N PRO A 24 -5.24 -10.19 -6.93
CA PRO A 24 -6.24 -9.17 -6.60
C PRO A 24 -7.69 -9.68 -6.56
N LEU A 25 -7.98 -10.81 -7.24
CA LEU A 25 -9.32 -11.44 -7.26
C LEU A 25 -9.49 -12.56 -6.22
N VAL A 26 -8.45 -12.87 -5.44
CA VAL A 26 -8.57 -13.79 -4.32
C VAL A 26 -9.60 -13.25 -3.33
N THR A 27 -10.49 -14.14 -2.88
CA THR A 27 -11.64 -13.78 -2.04
C THR A 27 -11.34 -14.08 -0.57
N VAL A 28 -11.62 -13.12 0.30
CA VAL A 28 -11.58 -13.25 1.76
C VAL A 28 -12.94 -12.82 2.31
N ALA A 29 -13.61 -13.72 3.04
CA ALA A 29 -14.94 -13.48 3.60
C ALA A 29 -15.92 -12.83 2.58
N GLY A 30 -16.00 -13.42 1.38
CA GLY A 30 -16.95 -13.06 0.32
C GLY A 30 -16.61 -11.81 -0.50
N ARG A 31 -15.47 -11.14 -0.26
CA ARG A 31 -15.01 -9.98 -1.06
C ARG A 31 -13.58 -10.18 -1.53
N THR A 32 -13.30 -9.73 -2.75
CA THR A 32 -11.95 -9.81 -3.31
C THR A 32 -10.98 -8.83 -2.65
N LEU A 33 -9.68 -9.12 -2.72
CA LEU A 33 -8.64 -8.25 -2.18
C LEU A 33 -8.71 -6.85 -2.81
N ILE A 34 -8.93 -6.76 -4.13
CA ILE A 34 -9.05 -5.46 -4.81
C ILE A 34 -10.27 -4.66 -4.33
N GLU A 35 -11.42 -5.30 -4.09
CA GLU A 35 -12.59 -4.62 -3.52
C GLU A 35 -12.29 -4.08 -2.12
N ARG A 36 -11.56 -4.81 -1.30
CA ARG A 36 -11.17 -4.37 0.04
C ARG A 36 -10.22 -3.17 0.02
N ALA A 37 -9.24 -3.19 -0.89
CA ALA A 37 -8.36 -2.04 -1.10
C ALA A 37 -9.16 -0.80 -1.56
N LEU A 38 -10.10 -0.98 -2.49
CA LEU A 38 -10.99 0.09 -2.95
C LEU A 38 -11.89 0.62 -1.84
N ASP A 39 -12.41 -0.25 -0.95
CA ASP A 39 -13.21 0.18 0.21
C ASP A 39 -12.38 1.03 1.19
N GLY A 40 -11.13 0.68 1.42
CA GLY A 40 -10.21 1.48 2.23
C GLY A 40 -9.99 2.88 1.63
N LEU A 41 -9.69 2.94 0.33
CA LEU A 41 -9.48 4.21 -0.38
C LEU A 41 -10.77 5.05 -0.42
N ARG A 42 -11.93 4.42 -0.64
CA ARG A 42 -13.24 5.07 -0.62
C ARG A 42 -13.52 5.67 0.77
N ALA A 43 -13.29 4.91 1.83
CA ALA A 43 -13.47 5.38 3.19
C ALA A 43 -12.54 6.57 3.53
N ALA A 44 -11.34 6.61 2.95
CA ALA A 44 -10.40 7.72 3.04
C ALA A 44 -10.80 8.95 2.19
N GLY A 45 -11.88 8.87 1.41
CA GLY A 45 -12.37 9.97 0.57
C GLY A 45 -11.70 10.07 -0.79
N ALA A 46 -11.12 8.98 -1.30
CA ALA A 46 -10.66 8.94 -2.68
C ALA A 46 -11.86 8.96 -3.64
N ILE A 47 -11.75 9.75 -4.69
CA ILE A 47 -12.74 9.85 -5.79
C ILE A 47 -12.16 9.36 -7.11
N ARG A 48 -10.85 9.36 -7.24
CA ARG A 48 -10.08 8.80 -8.37
C ARG A 48 -9.10 7.78 -7.83
N VAL A 49 -8.96 6.65 -8.51
CA VAL A 49 -8.00 5.60 -8.13
C VAL A 49 -7.27 5.11 -9.38
N ALA A 50 -5.94 5.15 -9.32
CA ALA A 50 -5.09 4.49 -10.30
C ALA A 50 -4.63 3.14 -9.73
N CYS A 51 -4.84 2.08 -10.49
CA CYS A 51 -4.45 0.73 -10.10
C CYS A 51 -3.48 0.15 -11.14
N ILE A 52 -2.35 -0.39 -10.67
CA ILE A 52 -1.47 -1.16 -11.55
C ILE A 52 -1.61 -2.65 -11.24
N VAL A 53 -1.84 -3.42 -12.31
CA VAL A 53 -1.88 -4.88 -12.29
C VAL A 53 -0.84 -5.43 -13.28
N ASN A 54 -0.34 -6.65 -13.04
CA ASN A 54 0.54 -7.30 -14.02
C ASN A 54 -0.22 -7.70 -15.30
N ALA A 55 0.50 -8.02 -16.36
CA ALA A 55 -0.08 -8.37 -17.65
C ALA A 55 -1.04 -9.58 -17.59
N ASP A 56 -0.74 -10.56 -16.72
CA ASP A 56 -1.54 -11.79 -16.54
C ASP A 56 -2.84 -11.52 -15.77
N SER A 57 -2.95 -10.35 -15.14
CA SER A 57 -4.09 -9.95 -14.30
C SER A 57 -5.02 -8.94 -14.99
N ALA A 58 -5.01 -8.85 -16.32
CA ALA A 58 -5.86 -7.90 -17.08
C ALA A 58 -7.36 -8.05 -16.76
N ALA A 59 -7.83 -9.26 -16.43
CA ALA A 59 -9.21 -9.54 -16.03
C ALA A 59 -9.66 -8.74 -14.79
N VAL A 60 -8.73 -8.29 -13.93
CA VAL A 60 -9.02 -7.48 -12.75
C VAL A 60 -9.66 -6.14 -13.15
N ALA A 61 -9.17 -5.52 -14.24
CA ALA A 61 -9.71 -4.26 -14.73
C ALA A 61 -11.18 -4.41 -15.16
N ALA A 62 -11.50 -5.44 -15.95
CA ALA A 62 -12.86 -5.73 -16.37
C ALA A 62 -13.77 -6.01 -15.16
N TYR A 63 -13.30 -6.85 -14.23
CA TYR A 63 -14.03 -7.14 -12.99
C TYR A 63 -14.40 -5.88 -12.21
N CYS A 64 -13.46 -4.95 -12.03
CA CYS A 64 -13.72 -3.70 -11.30
C CYS A 64 -14.62 -2.75 -12.08
N GLN A 65 -14.44 -2.63 -13.40
CA GLN A 65 -15.27 -1.77 -14.26
C GLN A 65 -16.75 -2.17 -14.25
N GLU A 66 -17.06 -3.45 -14.11
CA GLU A 66 -18.42 -3.94 -13.99
C GLU A 66 -19.07 -3.62 -12.62
N ARG A 67 -18.31 -3.60 -11.54
CA ARG A 67 -18.82 -3.58 -10.15
C ARG A 67 -18.68 -2.25 -9.44
N VAL A 68 -17.71 -1.43 -9.83
CA VAL A 68 -17.39 -0.17 -9.15
C VAL A 68 -17.84 1.00 -10.04
N ARG A 69 -18.85 1.75 -9.59
CA ARG A 69 -19.44 2.86 -10.34
C ARG A 69 -19.25 4.23 -9.69
N ASP A 70 -18.83 4.24 -8.44
CA ASP A 70 -18.72 5.42 -7.59
C ASP A 70 -17.29 5.99 -7.49
N LEU A 71 -16.31 5.30 -8.11
CA LEU A 71 -14.92 5.73 -8.20
C LEU A 71 -14.51 5.85 -9.67
N ALA A 72 -13.78 6.91 -10.00
CA ALA A 72 -13.12 7.01 -11.30
C ALA A 72 -11.86 6.14 -11.30
N LEU A 73 -11.96 4.93 -11.89
CA LEU A 73 -10.88 3.95 -11.93
C LEU A 73 -10.06 4.08 -13.21
N THR A 74 -8.73 4.12 -13.05
CA THR A 74 -7.76 4.01 -14.15
C THR A 74 -6.89 2.80 -13.91
N PHE A 75 -6.84 1.86 -14.87
CA PHE A 75 -5.97 0.69 -14.77
C PHE A 75 -4.76 0.82 -15.68
N VAL A 76 -3.59 0.52 -15.13
CA VAL A 76 -2.35 0.26 -15.89
C VAL A 76 -2.11 -1.24 -15.85
N VAL A 77 -2.13 -1.88 -17.02
CA VAL A 77 -1.84 -3.31 -17.15
C VAL A 77 -0.39 -3.45 -17.62
N GLN A 78 0.50 -3.66 -16.66
CA GLN A 78 1.93 -3.73 -16.92
C GLN A 78 2.65 -4.54 -15.84
N THR A 79 3.39 -5.56 -16.25
CA THR A 79 4.31 -6.25 -15.36
C THR A 79 5.49 -5.35 -15.03
N THR A 80 5.77 -5.16 -13.76
CA THR A 80 6.90 -4.36 -13.27
C THR A 80 7.85 -5.23 -12.44
N PRO A 81 9.15 -4.91 -12.42
CA PRO A 81 10.13 -5.70 -11.67
C PRO A 81 10.00 -5.56 -10.15
N SER A 82 9.23 -4.58 -9.66
CA SER A 82 9.09 -4.36 -8.21
C SER A 82 7.89 -3.47 -7.86
N SER A 83 7.48 -3.49 -6.59
CA SER A 83 6.48 -2.57 -6.05
C SER A 83 6.89 -1.10 -6.14
N MET A 84 8.20 -0.81 -6.11
CA MET A 84 8.73 0.54 -6.35
C MET A 84 8.45 1.00 -7.79
N GLU A 85 8.80 0.19 -8.79
CA GLU A 85 8.51 0.54 -10.19
C GLU A 85 7.01 0.61 -10.45
N SER A 86 6.20 -0.22 -9.79
CA SER A 86 4.74 -0.11 -9.84
C SER A 86 4.26 1.26 -9.36
N LEU A 87 4.78 1.75 -8.24
CA LEU A 87 4.49 3.10 -7.75
C LEU A 87 4.89 4.16 -8.78
N PHE A 88 6.10 4.08 -9.33
CA PHE A 88 6.60 5.07 -10.28
C PHE A 88 5.80 5.11 -11.59
N VAL A 89 5.29 3.96 -12.03
CA VAL A 89 4.44 3.87 -13.23
C VAL A 89 3.09 4.55 -13.01
N ILE A 90 2.45 4.39 -11.85
CA ILE A 90 1.14 5.01 -11.57
C ILE A 90 1.25 6.43 -11.00
N ALA A 91 2.41 6.84 -10.49
CA ALA A 91 2.59 8.14 -9.85
C ALA A 91 2.08 9.32 -10.71
N PRO A 92 2.31 9.39 -12.03
CA PRO A 92 1.79 10.47 -12.87
C PRO A 92 0.24 10.55 -12.90
N LEU A 93 -0.45 9.49 -12.53
CA LEU A 93 -1.91 9.42 -12.46
C LEU A 93 -2.46 9.82 -11.07
N LEU A 94 -1.57 9.94 -10.07
CA LEU A 94 -1.93 10.19 -8.67
C LEU A 94 -1.93 11.67 -8.30
N HIS A 95 -1.33 12.52 -9.12
CA HIS A 95 -1.27 13.98 -8.89
C HIS A 95 -1.31 14.75 -10.21
N GLU A 96 -1.76 15.99 -10.15
CA GLU A 96 -1.69 16.91 -11.29
C GLU A 96 -0.26 17.45 -11.43
N PRO A 97 0.21 17.71 -12.66
CA PRO A 97 1.52 18.32 -12.88
C PRO A 97 1.68 19.62 -12.11
N GLY A 98 2.78 19.77 -11.37
CA GLY A 98 3.06 20.95 -10.54
C GLY A 98 2.30 21.00 -9.21
N SER A 99 1.35 20.10 -8.97
CA SER A 99 0.69 19.99 -7.67
C SER A 99 1.56 19.25 -6.65
N ASN A 100 1.50 19.68 -5.40
CA ASN A 100 2.09 18.96 -4.26
C ASN A 100 1.01 18.34 -3.35
N GLU A 101 -0.21 18.18 -3.88
CA GLU A 101 -1.28 17.51 -3.15
C GLU A 101 -0.92 16.04 -2.85
N PRO A 102 -1.09 15.59 -1.61
CA PRO A 102 -0.75 14.23 -1.24
C PRO A 102 -1.73 13.21 -1.85
N PHE A 103 -1.24 12.03 -2.10
CA PHE A 103 -2.01 10.88 -2.57
C PHE A 103 -1.84 9.69 -1.61
N LEU A 104 -2.86 8.84 -1.51
CA LEU A 104 -2.84 7.64 -0.70
C LEU A 104 -2.54 6.42 -1.58
N VAL A 105 -1.50 5.66 -1.24
CA VAL A 105 -1.16 4.40 -1.92
C VAL A 105 -1.33 3.24 -0.96
N THR A 106 -1.87 2.13 -1.45
CA THR A 106 -1.95 0.85 -0.73
C THR A 106 -1.47 -0.30 -1.62
N THR A 107 -0.94 -1.34 -1.00
CA THR A 107 -0.79 -2.64 -1.65
C THR A 107 -2.14 -3.37 -1.65
N VAL A 108 -2.35 -4.30 -2.59
CA VAL A 108 -3.64 -4.99 -2.76
C VAL A 108 -3.87 -6.09 -1.73
N ASP A 109 -2.81 -6.58 -1.11
CA ASP A 109 -2.79 -7.74 -0.20
C ASP A 109 -3.06 -7.38 1.26
N THR A 110 -2.95 -6.11 1.62
CA THR A 110 -3.18 -5.67 3.00
C THR A 110 -4.68 -5.59 3.30
N ILE A 111 -5.13 -6.42 4.23
CA ILE A 111 -6.49 -6.37 4.78
C ILE A 111 -6.49 -5.56 6.06
N VAL A 112 -7.28 -4.52 6.07
CA VAL A 112 -7.44 -3.57 7.17
C VAL A 112 -8.88 -3.05 7.21
N ALA A 113 -9.36 -2.64 8.37
CA ALA A 113 -10.66 -2.00 8.49
C ALA A 113 -10.70 -0.71 7.65
N PRO A 114 -11.72 -0.50 6.79
CA PRO A 114 -11.84 0.74 6.02
C PRO A 114 -11.84 2.01 6.90
N SER A 115 -12.39 1.93 8.11
CA SER A 115 -12.34 3.02 9.09
C SER A 115 -10.92 3.37 9.52
N ALA A 116 -10.04 2.38 9.65
CA ALA A 116 -8.63 2.61 9.99
C ALA A 116 -7.88 3.35 8.87
N VAL A 117 -8.15 3.02 7.61
CA VAL A 117 -7.59 3.75 6.45
C VAL A 117 -8.09 5.19 6.42
N ARG A 118 -9.40 5.41 6.68
CA ARG A 118 -9.97 6.75 6.80
C ARG A 118 -9.29 7.58 7.89
N ASP A 119 -9.13 7.01 9.07
CA ASP A 119 -8.61 7.72 10.23
C ASP A 119 -7.10 8.00 10.06
N PHE A 120 -6.36 7.05 9.48
CA PHE A 120 -4.99 7.24 9.04
C PHE A 120 -4.86 8.38 8.03
N ALA A 121 -5.63 8.35 6.95
CA ALA A 121 -5.57 9.39 5.92
C ALA A 121 -5.89 10.77 6.50
N ARG A 122 -6.91 10.86 7.36
CA ARG A 122 -7.27 12.11 8.04
C ARG A 122 -6.14 12.62 8.94
N SER A 123 -5.46 11.75 9.67
CA SER A 123 -4.30 12.12 10.49
C SER A 123 -3.11 12.55 9.63
N ALA A 124 -2.78 11.77 8.61
CA ALA A 124 -1.68 12.03 7.70
C ALA A 124 -1.82 13.39 6.98
N LEU A 125 -3.03 13.73 6.54
CA LEU A 125 -3.31 15.00 5.85
C LEU A 125 -3.13 16.25 6.74
N ARG A 126 -3.16 16.11 8.06
CA ARG A 126 -2.86 17.20 8.99
C ARG A 126 -1.37 17.51 9.12
N ARG A 127 -0.49 16.60 8.68
CA ARG A 127 0.95 16.82 8.69
C ARG A 127 1.40 17.55 7.43
N HIS A 128 1.17 18.85 7.41
CA HIS A 128 1.46 19.68 6.23
C HIS A 128 2.94 19.76 5.87
N ASP A 129 3.82 19.48 6.82
CA ASP A 129 5.27 19.47 6.67
C ASP A 129 5.82 18.12 6.19
N ALA A 130 5.02 17.04 6.20
CA ALA A 130 5.46 15.70 5.82
C ALA A 130 5.59 15.54 4.29
N ASP A 131 6.67 14.91 3.85
CA ASP A 131 6.82 14.41 2.48
C ASP A 131 6.15 13.03 2.33
N GLY A 132 6.01 12.30 3.43
CA GLY A 132 5.28 11.06 3.50
C GLY A 132 4.88 10.67 4.92
N VAL A 133 3.75 9.97 5.03
CA VAL A 133 3.28 9.36 6.27
C VAL A 133 3.04 7.88 6.02
N LEU A 134 3.66 7.02 6.82
CA LEU A 134 3.57 5.57 6.72
C LEU A 134 2.62 5.03 7.81
N ALA A 135 1.67 4.19 7.42
CA ALA A 135 0.87 3.44 8.38
C ALA A 135 1.76 2.40 9.07
N LEU A 136 1.74 2.38 10.40
CA LEU A 136 2.53 1.48 11.24
C LEU A 136 1.62 0.65 12.13
N THR A 137 1.85 -0.67 12.17
CA THR A 137 1.15 -1.58 13.08
C THR A 137 2.14 -2.28 14.01
N ALA A 138 1.68 -2.64 15.20
CA ALA A 138 2.44 -3.51 16.12
C ALA A 138 2.19 -5.00 15.84
N PHE A 139 1.24 -5.33 14.98
CA PHE A 139 0.97 -6.70 14.58
C PHE A 139 1.94 -7.11 13.47
N VAL A 140 2.78 -8.09 13.75
CA VAL A 140 3.84 -8.57 12.84
C VAL A 140 3.56 -10.02 12.51
N ASP A 141 3.06 -10.27 11.30
CA ASP A 141 2.81 -11.61 10.73
C ASP A 141 3.43 -11.74 9.32
N ASP A 142 4.46 -10.97 9.04
CA ASP A 142 5.20 -10.98 7.78
C ASP A 142 6.57 -11.65 8.00
N GLU A 143 7.01 -12.49 7.04
CA GLU A 143 8.34 -13.11 7.04
C GLU A 143 9.48 -12.09 6.91
N LYS A 144 9.21 -10.97 6.28
CA LYS A 144 10.20 -9.90 6.03
C LYS A 144 9.61 -8.53 6.36
N PRO A 145 9.23 -8.30 7.63
CA PRO A 145 8.58 -7.06 8.04
C PRO A 145 9.51 -5.87 7.79
N LEU A 146 8.96 -4.77 7.31
CA LEU A 146 9.69 -3.51 7.27
C LEU A 146 9.50 -2.78 8.59
N ARG A 147 10.45 -2.97 9.51
CA ARG A 147 10.43 -2.33 10.83
C ARG A 147 10.64 -0.82 10.71
N ALA A 148 10.01 -0.06 11.58
CA ALA A 148 10.06 1.39 11.58
C ALA A 148 10.15 1.92 13.01
N ALA A 149 11.12 2.79 13.29
CA ALA A 149 11.26 3.47 14.56
C ALA A 149 10.94 4.96 14.41
N CYS A 150 10.16 5.48 15.36
CA CYS A 150 9.75 6.88 15.39
C CYS A 150 10.27 7.58 16.64
N ALA A 151 10.58 8.87 16.49
CA ALA A 151 10.76 9.80 17.60
C ALA A 151 9.41 10.09 18.29
N ALA A 152 9.43 10.80 19.41
CA ALA A 152 8.25 11.10 20.20
C ALA A 152 7.18 11.93 19.45
N ASP A 153 7.59 12.74 18.46
CA ASP A 153 6.73 13.53 17.58
C ASP A 153 6.12 12.72 16.42
N GLY A 154 6.48 11.43 16.32
CA GLY A 154 6.06 10.53 15.25
C GLY A 154 6.96 10.58 14.01
N ARG A 155 8.02 11.40 13.97
CA ARG A 155 8.96 11.42 12.85
C ARG A 155 9.73 10.10 12.78
N LEU A 156 9.82 9.51 11.60
CA LEU A 156 10.63 8.32 11.37
C LEU A 156 12.12 8.66 11.55
N VAL A 157 12.80 7.87 12.37
CA VAL A 157 14.26 7.99 12.63
C VAL A 157 15.03 6.80 12.09
N ALA A 158 14.38 5.65 11.92
CA ALA A 158 14.99 4.47 11.31
C ALA A 158 13.93 3.63 10.58
N LEU A 159 14.35 2.93 9.53
CA LEU A 159 13.51 2.05 8.72
C LEU A 159 14.33 0.85 8.23
N GLY A 160 13.75 -0.34 8.32
CA GLY A 160 14.42 -1.59 7.96
C GLY A 160 15.42 -2.05 9.03
N PRO A 161 16.63 -2.52 8.64
CA PRO A 161 17.60 -3.10 9.59
C PRO A 161 17.98 -2.17 10.73
N ASP A 162 18.04 -0.86 10.49
CA ASP A 162 18.36 0.12 11.51
C ASP A 162 17.24 0.29 12.56
N ALA A 163 16.08 -0.30 12.32
CA ALA A 163 14.91 -0.29 13.20
C ALA A 163 14.58 -1.67 13.78
N ASP A 164 15.50 -2.64 13.76
CA ASP A 164 15.24 -4.04 14.15
C ASP A 164 14.70 -4.21 15.59
N ALA A 165 15.06 -3.31 16.49
CA ALA A 165 14.51 -3.30 17.85
C ALA A 165 13.10 -2.70 17.96
N SER A 166 12.57 -2.10 16.90
CA SER A 166 11.24 -1.50 16.93
C SER A 166 10.14 -2.57 16.96
N PRO A 167 9.11 -2.41 17.81
CA PRO A 167 7.95 -3.30 17.80
C PRO A 167 6.97 -3.02 16.65
N THR A 168 7.19 -1.97 15.86
CA THR A 168 6.28 -1.57 14.79
C THR A 168 6.84 -1.83 13.40
N VAL A 169 5.94 -2.18 12.48
CA VAL A 169 6.23 -2.44 11.07
C VAL A 169 5.29 -1.62 10.18
N THR A 170 5.67 -1.40 8.92
CA THR A 170 4.79 -0.75 7.97
C THR A 170 3.60 -1.66 7.62
N ALA A 171 2.43 -1.05 7.46
CA ALA A 171 1.17 -1.75 7.23
C ALA A 171 0.71 -1.73 5.76
N GLY A 172 1.61 -1.50 4.81
CA GLY A 172 1.31 -1.60 3.37
C GLY A 172 0.55 -0.42 2.76
N PHE A 173 0.25 0.66 3.49
CA PHE A 173 -0.37 1.86 2.94
C PHE A 173 0.26 3.15 3.44
N TYR A 174 0.31 4.15 2.56
CA TYR A 174 1.12 5.35 2.71
C TYR A 174 0.41 6.58 2.14
N VAL A 175 0.47 7.72 2.83
CA VAL A 175 0.17 9.02 2.23
C VAL A 175 1.50 9.65 1.83
N LEU A 176 1.66 9.96 0.55
CA LEU A 176 2.90 10.46 -0.02
C LEU A 176 2.65 11.76 -0.78
N ARG A 177 3.64 12.66 -0.81
CA ARG A 177 3.61 13.85 -1.66
C ARG A 177 4.43 13.65 -2.93
N PRO A 178 4.05 14.32 -4.03
CA PRO A 178 4.81 14.27 -5.29
C PRO A 178 6.29 14.66 -5.16
N THR A 179 6.68 15.41 -4.13
CA THR A 179 8.09 15.78 -3.86
C THR A 179 9.04 14.59 -3.84
N ILE A 180 8.58 13.42 -3.36
CA ILE A 180 9.40 12.21 -3.33
C ILE A 180 9.80 11.71 -4.73
N LEU A 181 9.06 12.08 -5.77
CA LEU A 181 9.31 11.62 -7.14
C LEU A 181 10.58 12.24 -7.73
N ALA A 182 11.13 13.28 -7.11
CA ALA A 182 12.44 13.83 -7.47
C ALA A 182 13.56 12.77 -7.30
N GLU A 183 13.37 11.77 -6.45
CA GLU A 183 14.35 10.71 -6.19
C GLU A 183 14.21 9.48 -7.11
N VAL A 184 13.26 9.46 -8.05
CA VAL A 184 13.03 8.32 -8.97
C VAL A 184 14.29 7.97 -9.77
N ALA A 185 14.99 8.97 -10.33
CA ALA A 185 16.19 8.74 -11.09
C ALA A 185 17.33 8.14 -10.24
N ALA A 186 17.51 8.66 -9.02
CA ALA A 186 18.49 8.17 -8.06
C ALA A 186 18.18 6.73 -7.60
N ALA A 187 16.90 6.42 -7.33
CA ALA A 187 16.46 5.08 -6.95
C ALA A 187 16.71 4.04 -8.05
N ARG A 188 16.46 4.41 -9.31
CA ARG A 188 16.74 3.56 -10.47
C ARG A 188 18.24 3.37 -10.68
N ALA A 189 19.04 4.43 -10.54
CA ALA A 189 20.51 4.36 -10.63
C ALA A 189 21.09 3.47 -9.53
N ALA A 190 20.53 3.48 -8.34
CA ALA A 190 20.90 2.62 -7.21
C ALA A 190 20.38 1.17 -7.38
N ARG A 191 19.62 0.88 -8.44
CA ARG A 191 19.03 -0.44 -8.74
C ARG A 191 18.21 -1.03 -7.61
N PHE A 192 17.43 -0.19 -6.95
CA PHE A 192 16.52 -0.69 -5.91
C PHE A 192 15.46 -1.63 -6.52
N THR A 193 15.18 -2.72 -5.81
CA THR A 193 14.28 -3.78 -6.25
C THR A 193 13.00 -3.88 -5.42
N ALA A 194 12.79 -2.97 -4.49
CA ALA A 194 11.61 -2.97 -3.61
C ALA A 194 11.26 -1.56 -3.12
N LEU A 195 9.97 -1.30 -2.90
CA LEU A 195 9.48 -0.03 -2.35
C LEU A 195 10.12 0.30 -1.00
N ARG A 196 10.38 -0.72 -0.16
CA ARG A 196 11.05 -0.55 1.14
C ARG A 196 12.43 0.11 1.03
N GLN A 197 13.19 -0.19 -0.02
CA GLN A 197 14.50 0.42 -0.26
C GLN A 197 14.35 1.89 -0.66
N PHE A 198 13.34 2.20 -1.45
CA PHE A 198 13.03 3.58 -1.80
C PHE A 198 12.61 4.40 -0.58
N LEU A 199 11.74 3.86 0.29
CA LEU A 199 11.37 4.54 1.53
C LEU A 199 12.58 4.78 2.45
N GLY A 200 13.47 3.80 2.58
CA GLY A 200 14.74 3.96 3.31
C GLY A 200 15.65 5.02 2.69
N HIS A 201 15.73 5.05 1.35
CA HIS A 201 16.48 6.09 0.63
C HIS A 201 15.92 7.49 0.90
N LEU A 202 14.60 7.66 0.85
CA LEU A 202 13.97 8.95 1.17
C LEU A 202 14.36 9.42 2.59
N LEU A 203 14.30 8.51 3.57
CA LEU A 203 14.71 8.82 4.96
C LEU A 203 16.19 9.25 5.01
N ALA A 204 17.09 8.51 4.36
CA ALA A 204 18.52 8.81 4.30
C ALA A 204 18.82 10.14 3.58
N ARG A 205 17.98 10.54 2.63
CA ARG A 205 18.05 11.82 1.92
C ARG A 205 17.48 13.00 2.71
N GLY A 206 16.94 12.75 3.91
CA GLY A 206 16.41 13.79 4.79
C GLY A 206 14.97 14.20 4.51
N TYR A 207 14.22 13.43 3.69
CA TYR A 207 12.78 13.63 3.54
C TYR A 207 12.08 13.44 4.89
N ARG A 208 11.07 14.27 5.14
CA ARG A 208 10.30 14.22 6.39
C ARG A 208 9.24 13.15 6.30
N LEU A 209 9.60 11.96 6.76
CA LEU A 209 8.70 10.84 6.85
C LEU A 209 8.20 10.70 8.29
N TYR A 210 6.91 10.43 8.44
CA TYR A 210 6.27 10.19 9.73
C TYR A 210 5.62 8.82 9.76
N GLY A 211 5.51 8.25 10.96
CA GLY A 211 4.74 7.05 11.22
C GLY A 211 3.45 7.37 11.95
N GLU A 212 2.34 6.82 11.49
CA GLU A 212 1.04 6.90 12.14
C GLU A 212 0.60 5.50 12.54
N ARG A 213 0.28 5.31 13.83
CA ARG A 213 -0.14 3.99 14.33
C ARG A 213 -1.55 3.66 13.84
N VAL A 214 -1.67 2.44 13.31
CA VAL A 214 -2.96 1.88 12.89
C VAL A 214 -3.22 0.57 13.64
N PRO A 215 -4.48 0.14 13.74
CA PRO A 215 -4.83 -1.18 14.26
C PRO A 215 -4.17 -2.31 13.47
N LYS A 216 -4.49 -3.55 13.88
CA LYS A 216 -4.06 -4.76 13.19
C LYS A 216 -4.35 -4.69 11.69
N CYS A 217 -3.38 -5.13 10.90
CA CYS A 217 -3.51 -5.41 9.48
C CYS A 217 -3.07 -6.85 9.25
N VAL A 218 -3.60 -7.50 8.22
CA VAL A 218 -3.23 -8.86 7.82
C VAL A 218 -2.87 -8.83 6.33
N ASP A 219 -1.68 -9.26 6.00
CA ASP A 219 -1.25 -9.41 4.61
C ASP A 219 -1.59 -10.81 4.09
N VAL A 220 -2.06 -10.92 2.85
CA VAL A 220 -2.42 -12.18 2.21
C VAL A 220 -1.41 -12.50 1.12
N ASP A 221 -0.37 -13.23 1.48
CA ASP A 221 0.70 -13.67 0.57
C ASP A 221 0.73 -15.19 0.35
N ARG A 222 0.20 -15.94 1.31
CA ARG A 222 0.20 -17.40 1.35
C ARG A 222 -1.20 -17.96 1.57
N PRO A 223 -1.44 -19.23 1.25
CA PRO A 223 -2.74 -19.87 1.53
C PRO A 223 -3.13 -19.83 3.02
N ASP A 224 -2.17 -19.98 3.92
CA ASP A 224 -2.41 -19.98 5.36
C ASP A 224 -2.90 -18.61 5.86
N ASP A 225 -2.49 -17.54 5.20
CA ASP A 225 -2.92 -16.17 5.52
C ASP A 225 -4.43 -15.97 5.27
N LEU A 226 -5.02 -16.75 4.36
CA LEU A 226 -6.45 -16.65 4.03
C LEU A 226 -7.33 -16.94 5.24
N ALA A 227 -7.02 -17.99 6.00
CA ALA A 227 -7.79 -18.35 7.19
C ALA A 227 -7.69 -17.26 8.27
N ALA A 228 -6.49 -16.73 8.49
CA ALA A 228 -6.25 -15.64 9.44
C ALA A 228 -6.99 -14.36 9.01
N ALA A 229 -6.92 -14.02 7.71
CA ALA A 229 -7.60 -12.89 7.13
C ALA A 229 -9.14 -13.01 7.21
N GLU A 230 -9.69 -14.20 6.95
CA GLU A 230 -11.13 -14.46 7.11
C GLU A 230 -11.58 -14.33 8.55
N ALA A 231 -10.85 -14.91 9.51
CA ALA A 231 -11.15 -14.79 10.93
C ALA A 231 -11.12 -13.32 11.38
N PHE A 232 -10.10 -12.56 10.93
CA PHE A 232 -9.98 -11.14 11.22
C PHE A 232 -11.16 -10.31 10.70
N VAL A 233 -11.56 -10.55 9.45
CA VAL A 233 -12.70 -9.83 8.84
C VAL A 233 -14.02 -10.21 9.52
N ARG A 234 -14.28 -11.52 9.76
CA ARG A 234 -15.50 -12.00 10.41
C ARG A 234 -15.59 -11.56 11.87
N GLY A 235 -14.46 -11.38 12.54
CA GLY A 235 -14.36 -10.80 13.88
C GLY A 235 -14.55 -9.28 13.93
N GLY A 236 -14.93 -8.62 12.84
CA GLY A 236 -15.13 -7.17 12.79
C GLY A 236 -13.84 -6.36 12.81
N TYR A 237 -12.75 -6.92 12.30
CA TYR A 237 -11.41 -6.31 12.29
C TYR A 237 -10.84 -6.06 13.70
N VAL A 238 -11.20 -6.92 14.64
CA VAL A 238 -10.68 -6.90 16.03
C VAL A 238 -9.62 -7.99 16.18
N GLY A 239 -8.52 -7.68 16.87
CA GLY A 239 -7.45 -8.63 17.16
C GLY A 239 -6.29 -8.02 17.89
#